data_d2043d39074d30719798d98f010e9068
#
_entry.id   d2043d39074d30719798d98f010e9068
#
_cell.length_a   1.000
_cell.length_b   1.000
_cell.length_c   1.000
_cell.angle_alpha   90.00
_cell.angle_beta   90.00
_cell.angle_gamma   90.00
#
_symmetry.space_group_name_H-M   'P 1'
#
loop_
_entity.id
_entity.type
_entity.pdbx_description
1 polymer ?
#
loop_
_entity_poly.entity_id
_entity_poly.type
_entity_poly.pdbx_seq_one_letter_code
_entity_poly.pdbx_strand_id
1 'polypeptide(L)'
;MALLREWLSGVSICAGGNGENIVEDLPPCSIEGTVTVMATQLRHQGEGDYQASKRDAGLSNNAAAERLAMAVQAFELTLHALAHVCSLWPSAQLQFRHPWARAAATLSHLYLTQHRPDRCIDLACECLRRASNIAETDEAGKEIIILARITLLKAYIRQGSGPAVRVQVYAILSSPGIDQTMIAAVCEELSAAGPPFLAGATAILERFVEHAHEAQLAAAVRALVSMRLREIAALDAASADASAMRAALMSDIECVARRVRSIDISDDAATHVEWLADQAYHQARLSALDLGRADFVSIRRVADLLDAACLLAGALPPTGARLQMMLCGRTVIVRCWLRLATMGQQPQHLSASLQAQEHLTASRAQEALADAWRLLESLRSPSFESMPAVPVDGLLALECEFAIRNDDPIASTKLNTVEVTNALTAVELRCLADAAHQHGHPLLEIRALELALSRLLDATPRTYAEIAQILRTLIRRGPPEAAQANFDTALRSLRDRRTEEADEPRFGDDEVVWFLAEAWNRGVTAFLRDGHEEAVRWMALAHGFSEYCSTGKTLWRECEEVYQRALQLGLDSSQHATRIGNRPLRPAPGPATCVVRAPGTEG
;
A
#
# COMPACT_ATOMS: atom_id res chain seq x y z
N MET A 1 -43.95 23.70 -38.61
CA MET A 1 -44.60 23.12 -37.41
C MET A 1 -46.13 23.24 -37.52
N ALA A 2 -46.72 24.42 -37.71
CA ALA A 2 -48.16 24.57 -37.91
C ALA A 2 -48.71 23.78 -39.12
N LEU A 3 -48.08 23.89 -40.28
CA LEU A 3 -48.36 23.15 -41.48
C LEU A 3 -48.30 21.62 -41.28
N LEU A 4 -47.38 21.10 -40.50
CA LEU A 4 -47.28 19.67 -40.22
C LEU A 4 -48.43 19.19 -39.32
N ARG A 5 -48.82 20.00 -38.31
CA ARG A 5 -50.01 19.73 -37.48
C ARG A 5 -51.27 19.75 -38.27
N GLU A 6 -51.41 20.72 -39.16
CA GLU A 6 -52.55 20.87 -40.10
C GLU A 6 -52.61 19.70 -41.07
N TRP A 7 -51.46 19.28 -41.62
CA TRP A 7 -51.35 18.12 -42.49
C TRP A 7 -51.69 16.81 -41.80
N LEU A 8 -51.14 16.58 -40.60
CA LEU A 8 -51.44 15.41 -39.75
C LEU A 8 -52.90 15.36 -39.30
N SER A 9 -53.52 16.50 -39.01
CA SER A 9 -54.95 16.58 -38.70
C SER A 9 -55.77 16.34 -39.96
N GLY A 10 -55.33 16.82 -41.14
CA GLY A 10 -55.99 16.59 -42.44
C GLY A 10 -55.96 15.11 -42.84
N VAL A 11 -54.84 14.44 -42.70
CA VAL A 11 -54.69 12.99 -42.95
C VAL A 11 -55.57 12.18 -41.99
N SER A 12 -55.69 12.60 -40.71
CA SER A 12 -56.56 11.95 -39.71
C SER A 12 -58.04 12.10 -40.08
N ILE A 13 -58.44 13.25 -40.58
CA ILE A 13 -59.79 13.50 -41.02
C ILE A 13 -60.15 12.68 -42.28
N CYS A 14 -59.19 12.51 -43.18
CA CYS A 14 -59.40 11.68 -44.38
C CYS A 14 -59.47 10.19 -44.07
N ALA A 15 -58.77 9.72 -43.03
CA ALA A 15 -58.80 8.32 -42.57
C ALA A 15 -60.00 7.96 -41.68
N GLY A 16 -60.67 8.94 -41.06
CA GLY A 16 -61.84 8.77 -40.15
C GLY A 16 -63.19 9.01 -40.84
N GLY A 17 -63.26 9.53 -42.02
CA GLY A 17 -64.49 9.73 -42.81
C GLY A 17 -64.71 8.56 -43.74
N ASN A 18 -65.99 8.10 -43.91
CA ASN A 18 -66.46 7.02 -44.81
C ASN A 18 -66.09 7.20 -46.31
N GLY A 19 -64.94 7.73 -46.58
CA GLY A 19 -64.39 7.94 -47.89
C GLY A 19 -63.38 6.90 -48.29
N GLU A 20 -63.87 5.67 -48.58
CA GLU A 20 -63.05 4.54 -49.02
C GLU A 20 -62.23 4.79 -50.30
N ASN A 21 -62.37 5.95 -50.98
CA ASN A 21 -61.87 6.08 -52.35
C ASN A 21 -60.79 7.16 -52.61
N ILE A 22 -60.30 7.91 -51.64
CA ILE A 22 -59.31 8.96 -51.93
C ILE A 22 -57.89 8.55 -51.57
N VAL A 23 -57.68 7.55 -50.67
CA VAL A 23 -56.36 7.11 -50.23
C VAL A 23 -55.79 5.99 -51.12
N GLU A 24 -56.65 5.29 -51.89
CA GLU A 24 -56.22 4.22 -52.82
C GLU A 24 -55.48 4.71 -54.06
N ASP A 25 -55.65 5.97 -54.46
CA ASP A 25 -55.03 6.52 -55.68
C ASP A 25 -53.64 7.15 -55.48
N LEU A 26 -53.19 7.32 -54.29
CA LEU A 26 -51.80 7.76 -54.04
C LEU A 26 -50.91 6.53 -53.84
N PRO A 27 -49.83 6.34 -54.61
CA PRO A 27 -48.96 5.22 -54.46
C PRO A 27 -48.35 5.28 -53.01
N PRO A 28 -48.44 4.21 -52.21
CA PRO A 28 -47.96 4.18 -50.83
C PRO A 28 -46.53 4.66 -50.70
N CYS A 29 -45.69 4.46 -51.68
CA CYS A 29 -44.33 4.94 -51.81
C CYS A 29 -44.17 6.46 -51.77
N SER A 30 -45.13 7.26 -52.15
CA SER A 30 -45.04 8.74 -52.16
C SER A 30 -45.32 9.35 -50.81
N ILE A 31 -46.21 8.74 -50.04
CA ILE A 31 -46.53 9.20 -48.68
C ILE A 31 -45.43 8.77 -47.69
N GLU A 32 -44.97 7.52 -47.81
CA GLU A 32 -43.79 7.03 -47.04
C GLU A 32 -42.57 7.89 -47.30
N GLY A 33 -42.27 8.20 -48.56
CA GLY A 33 -41.14 9.05 -48.92
C GLY A 33 -41.26 10.45 -48.31
N THR A 34 -42.47 11.05 -48.39
CA THR A 34 -42.72 12.39 -47.85
C THR A 34 -42.61 12.44 -46.35
N VAL A 35 -43.14 11.46 -45.60
CA VAL A 35 -43.05 11.39 -44.14
C VAL A 35 -41.61 11.09 -43.69
N THR A 36 -40.93 10.24 -44.43
CA THR A 36 -39.51 9.95 -44.15
C THR A 36 -38.64 11.21 -44.30
N VAL A 37 -38.86 11.97 -45.37
CA VAL A 37 -38.15 13.24 -45.60
C VAL A 37 -38.49 14.25 -44.51
N MET A 38 -39.77 14.43 -44.15
CA MET A 38 -40.20 15.35 -43.10
C MET A 38 -39.66 14.94 -41.72
N ALA A 39 -39.76 13.67 -41.35
CA ALA A 39 -39.21 13.16 -40.10
C ALA A 39 -37.67 13.32 -40.02
N THR A 40 -37.00 13.13 -41.15
CA THR A 40 -35.56 13.34 -41.27
C THR A 40 -35.19 14.81 -41.12
N GLN A 41 -35.93 15.71 -41.78
CA GLN A 41 -35.72 17.16 -41.64
C GLN A 41 -35.96 17.65 -40.21
N LEU A 42 -37.06 17.22 -39.57
CA LEU A 42 -37.38 17.57 -38.19
C LEU A 42 -36.31 17.04 -37.20
N ARG A 43 -35.82 15.82 -37.45
CA ARG A 43 -34.73 15.28 -36.69
C ARG A 43 -33.45 16.10 -36.83
N HIS A 44 -33.06 16.45 -38.07
CA HIS A 44 -31.89 17.30 -38.29
C HIS A 44 -32.05 18.70 -37.70
N GLN A 45 -33.25 19.27 -37.75
CA GLN A 45 -33.55 20.53 -37.09
C GLN A 45 -33.39 20.37 -35.53
N GLY A 46 -33.97 19.33 -34.96
CA GLY A 46 -33.85 19.04 -33.53
C GLY A 46 -32.40 18.79 -33.08
N GLU A 47 -31.63 18.05 -33.88
CA GLU A 47 -30.20 17.84 -33.64
C GLU A 47 -29.41 19.17 -33.72
N GLY A 48 -29.73 20.01 -34.74
CA GLY A 48 -29.15 21.35 -34.90
C GLY A 48 -29.43 22.27 -33.71
N ASP A 49 -30.69 22.33 -33.28
CA ASP A 49 -31.14 23.14 -32.15
C ASP A 49 -30.49 22.64 -30.84
N TYR A 50 -30.35 21.33 -30.65
CA TYR A 50 -29.66 20.75 -29.50
C TYR A 50 -28.18 21.09 -29.47
N GLN A 51 -27.48 20.97 -30.61
CA GLN A 51 -26.06 21.35 -30.68
C GLN A 51 -25.86 22.87 -30.52
N ALA A 52 -26.77 23.68 -30.98
CA ALA A 52 -26.77 25.11 -30.77
C ALA A 52 -27.03 25.45 -29.29
N SER A 53 -27.98 24.77 -28.64
CA SER A 53 -28.21 24.89 -27.18
C SER A 53 -26.95 24.62 -26.37
N LYS A 54 -26.17 23.59 -26.71
CA LYS A 54 -24.87 23.30 -26.04
C LYS A 54 -23.85 24.42 -26.22
N ARG A 55 -23.81 25.07 -27.38
CA ARG A 55 -22.92 26.20 -27.65
C ARG A 55 -23.36 27.47 -26.91
N ASP A 56 -24.66 27.71 -26.84
CA ASP A 56 -25.23 28.90 -26.21
C ASP A 56 -25.27 28.81 -24.70
N ALA A 57 -25.13 27.61 -24.10
CA ALA A 57 -25.04 27.42 -22.67
C ALA A 57 -23.83 28.19 -22.03
N GLY A 58 -22.84 28.54 -22.85
CA GLY A 58 -21.72 29.40 -22.45
C GLY A 58 -22.01 30.92 -22.56
N LEU A 59 -23.09 31.32 -23.21
CA LEU A 59 -23.40 32.73 -23.52
C LEU A 59 -24.65 33.27 -22.80
N SER A 60 -25.73 32.50 -22.74
CA SER A 60 -26.97 32.90 -22.09
C SER A 60 -27.86 31.68 -21.77
N ASN A 61 -28.23 31.50 -20.50
CA ASN A 61 -29.07 30.39 -20.06
C ASN A 61 -30.46 30.39 -20.73
N ASN A 62 -31.03 31.56 -21.05
CA ASN A 62 -32.37 31.64 -21.66
C ASN A 62 -32.38 31.17 -23.12
N ALA A 63 -31.41 31.59 -23.92
CA ALA A 63 -31.33 31.16 -25.33
C ALA A 63 -31.06 29.65 -25.44
N ALA A 64 -30.25 29.10 -24.58
CA ALA A 64 -29.99 27.65 -24.51
C ALA A 64 -31.27 26.85 -24.15
N ALA A 65 -32.04 27.34 -23.17
CA ALA A 65 -33.31 26.73 -22.75
C ALA A 65 -34.38 26.78 -23.88
N GLU A 66 -34.50 27.91 -24.58
CA GLU A 66 -35.42 28.03 -25.73
C GLU A 66 -35.07 27.06 -26.86
N ARG A 67 -33.77 26.95 -27.21
CA ARG A 67 -33.34 25.99 -28.23
C ARG A 67 -33.55 24.54 -27.83
N LEU A 68 -33.30 24.23 -26.54
CA LEU A 68 -33.58 22.90 -26.01
C LEU A 68 -35.10 22.58 -26.09
N ALA A 69 -35.95 23.55 -25.77
CA ALA A 69 -37.40 23.39 -25.91
C ALA A 69 -37.82 23.17 -27.37
N MET A 70 -37.24 23.89 -28.34
CA MET A 70 -37.49 23.68 -29.77
C MET A 70 -37.02 22.30 -30.24
N ALA A 71 -35.85 21.84 -29.78
CA ALA A 71 -35.36 20.49 -30.07
C ALA A 71 -36.32 19.41 -29.57
N VAL A 72 -36.77 19.51 -28.31
CA VAL A 72 -37.78 18.60 -27.75
C VAL A 72 -39.04 18.58 -28.58
N GLN A 73 -39.57 19.75 -28.94
CA GLN A 73 -40.79 19.85 -29.76
C GLN A 73 -40.62 19.23 -31.14
N ALA A 74 -39.46 19.41 -31.78
CA ALA A 74 -39.15 18.81 -33.07
C ALA A 74 -39.14 17.27 -33.00
N PHE A 75 -38.52 16.70 -31.95
CA PHE A 75 -38.48 15.25 -31.77
C PHE A 75 -39.84 14.67 -31.34
N GLU A 76 -40.65 15.36 -30.53
CA GLU A 76 -42.02 14.95 -30.19
C GLU A 76 -42.88 14.83 -31.47
N LEU A 77 -42.80 15.83 -32.34
CA LEU A 77 -43.50 15.80 -33.61
C LEU A 77 -43.00 14.70 -34.56
N THR A 78 -41.70 14.46 -34.59
CA THR A 78 -41.11 13.35 -35.33
C THR A 78 -41.70 12.01 -34.89
N LEU A 79 -41.76 11.78 -33.58
CA LEU A 79 -42.33 10.54 -33.02
C LEU A 79 -43.84 10.42 -33.30
N HIS A 80 -44.57 11.50 -33.17
CA HIS A 80 -46.01 11.53 -33.52
C HIS A 80 -46.26 11.21 -34.98
N ALA A 81 -45.49 11.83 -35.89
CA ALA A 81 -45.61 11.58 -37.32
C ALA A 81 -45.31 10.11 -37.64
N LEU A 82 -44.21 9.58 -37.15
CA LEU A 82 -43.83 8.18 -37.36
C LEU A 82 -44.82 7.19 -36.74
N ALA A 83 -45.34 7.46 -35.55
CA ALA A 83 -46.35 6.63 -34.90
C ALA A 83 -47.67 6.62 -35.69
N HIS A 84 -48.08 7.79 -36.22
CA HIS A 84 -49.29 7.93 -37.02
C HIS A 84 -49.17 7.15 -38.34
N VAL A 85 -48.06 7.28 -39.05
CA VAL A 85 -47.79 6.49 -40.25
C VAL A 85 -47.81 4.99 -39.97
N CYS A 86 -47.16 4.53 -38.90
CA CYS A 86 -47.18 3.13 -38.50
C CYS A 86 -48.60 2.62 -38.14
N SER A 87 -49.48 3.49 -37.67
CA SER A 87 -50.88 3.13 -37.37
C SER A 87 -51.73 3.00 -38.66
N LEU A 88 -51.45 3.82 -39.64
CA LEU A 88 -52.17 3.78 -40.94
C LEU A 88 -51.67 2.65 -41.85
N TRP A 89 -50.38 2.39 -41.83
CA TRP A 89 -49.75 1.36 -42.67
C TRP A 89 -48.94 0.37 -41.78
N PRO A 90 -49.56 -0.70 -41.30
CA PRO A 90 -48.86 -1.70 -40.48
C PRO A 90 -47.65 -2.33 -41.16
N SER A 91 -47.65 -2.43 -42.48
CA SER A 91 -46.51 -2.94 -43.26
C SER A 91 -45.29 -2.05 -43.20
N ALA A 92 -45.47 -0.74 -43.01
CA ALA A 92 -44.40 0.24 -42.88
C ALA A 92 -43.70 0.19 -41.48
N GLN A 93 -44.29 -0.51 -40.52
CA GLN A 93 -43.70 -0.59 -39.15
C GLN A 93 -42.26 -1.08 -39.15
N LEU A 94 -41.94 -2.02 -40.05
CA LEU A 94 -40.57 -2.55 -40.14
C LEU A 94 -39.56 -1.50 -40.60
N GLN A 95 -39.93 -0.68 -41.58
CA GLN A 95 -39.06 0.35 -42.14
C GLN A 95 -38.84 1.52 -41.20
N PHE A 96 -39.85 1.89 -40.41
CA PHE A 96 -39.77 3.03 -39.48
C PHE A 96 -39.30 2.66 -38.06
N ARG A 97 -39.03 1.39 -37.76
CA ARG A 97 -38.55 0.97 -36.44
C ARG A 97 -37.28 1.71 -36.05
N HIS A 98 -36.27 1.75 -36.90
CA HIS A 98 -35.01 2.44 -36.67
C HIS A 98 -35.13 3.95 -36.48
N PRO A 99 -35.73 4.69 -37.42
CA PRO A 99 -35.92 6.13 -37.25
C PRO A 99 -36.70 6.46 -35.98
N TRP A 100 -37.75 5.69 -35.67
CA TRP A 100 -38.55 5.88 -34.46
C TRP A 100 -37.72 5.63 -33.18
N ALA A 101 -37.03 4.51 -33.10
CA ALA A 101 -36.23 4.15 -31.95
C ALA A 101 -35.09 5.16 -31.68
N ARG A 102 -34.44 5.63 -32.74
CA ARG A 102 -33.39 6.65 -32.64
C ARG A 102 -33.96 8.00 -32.18
N ALA A 103 -35.08 8.43 -32.73
CA ALA A 103 -35.75 9.65 -32.29
C ALA A 103 -36.21 9.55 -30.83
N ALA A 104 -36.75 8.40 -30.42
CA ALA A 104 -37.19 8.15 -29.05
C ALA A 104 -36.01 8.14 -28.07
N ALA A 105 -34.88 7.51 -28.40
CA ALA A 105 -33.69 7.51 -27.59
C ALA A 105 -33.13 8.92 -27.40
N THR A 106 -33.07 9.72 -28.47
CA THR A 106 -32.63 11.11 -28.44
C THR A 106 -33.58 11.97 -27.59
N LEU A 107 -34.88 11.85 -27.80
CA LEU A 107 -35.89 12.62 -27.05
C LEU A 107 -35.89 12.24 -25.55
N SER A 108 -35.72 10.98 -25.22
CA SER A 108 -35.59 10.57 -23.82
C SER A 108 -34.39 11.23 -23.16
N HIS A 109 -33.25 11.36 -23.86
CA HIS A 109 -32.10 12.11 -23.38
C HIS A 109 -32.38 13.60 -23.18
N LEU A 110 -33.13 14.22 -24.11
CA LEU A 110 -33.57 15.63 -24.02
C LEU A 110 -34.51 15.86 -22.85
N TYR A 111 -35.42 14.96 -22.54
CA TYR A 111 -36.26 15.03 -21.35
C TYR A 111 -35.42 14.94 -20.06
N LEU A 112 -34.40 14.13 -20.08
CA LEU A 112 -33.49 14.06 -18.96
C LEU A 112 -32.74 15.39 -18.73
N THR A 113 -32.30 16.07 -19.79
CA THR A 113 -31.67 17.40 -19.71
C THR A 113 -32.65 18.48 -19.24
N GLN A 114 -33.95 18.32 -19.52
CA GLN A 114 -35.03 19.20 -19.02
C GLN A 114 -35.50 18.86 -17.59
N HIS A 115 -34.82 17.98 -16.86
CA HIS A 115 -35.21 17.53 -15.51
C HIS A 115 -36.62 16.89 -15.46
N ARG A 116 -37.02 16.13 -16.51
CA ARG A 116 -38.25 15.35 -16.58
C ARG A 116 -37.98 13.84 -16.62
N PRO A 117 -37.49 13.27 -15.48
CA PRO A 117 -37.05 11.88 -15.46
C PRO A 117 -38.19 10.88 -15.76
N ASP A 118 -39.44 11.17 -15.32
CA ASP A 118 -40.57 10.27 -15.53
C ASP A 118 -40.84 10.08 -17.02
N ARG A 119 -40.95 11.18 -17.79
CA ARG A 119 -41.15 11.12 -19.27
C ARG A 119 -39.95 10.47 -19.98
N CYS A 120 -38.76 10.71 -19.47
CA CYS A 120 -37.56 10.04 -19.95
C CYS A 120 -37.68 8.52 -19.81
N ILE A 121 -38.11 8.04 -18.64
CA ILE A 121 -38.23 6.60 -18.33
C ILE A 121 -39.29 5.96 -19.22
N ASP A 122 -40.48 6.55 -19.31
CA ASP A 122 -41.56 6.02 -20.11
C ASP A 122 -41.16 5.85 -21.59
N LEU A 123 -40.55 6.89 -22.15
CA LEU A 123 -40.11 6.88 -23.54
C LEU A 123 -38.94 5.94 -23.82
N ALA A 124 -37.97 5.90 -22.93
CA ALA A 124 -36.83 5.00 -23.09
C ALA A 124 -37.22 3.53 -22.90
N CYS A 125 -38.17 3.21 -22.03
CA CYS A 125 -38.75 1.87 -21.91
C CYS A 125 -39.48 1.46 -23.18
N GLU A 126 -40.27 2.36 -23.75
CA GLU A 126 -40.97 2.10 -25.02
C GLU A 126 -39.98 1.95 -26.18
N CYS A 127 -38.90 2.76 -26.18
CA CYS A 127 -37.81 2.63 -27.14
C CYS A 127 -37.19 1.22 -27.06
N LEU A 128 -36.85 0.75 -25.87
CA LEU A 128 -36.26 -0.57 -25.67
C LEU A 128 -37.21 -1.70 -26.10
N ARG A 129 -38.49 -1.60 -25.76
CA ARG A 129 -39.51 -2.57 -26.14
C ARG A 129 -39.63 -2.72 -27.67
N ARG A 130 -39.53 -1.62 -28.43
CA ARG A 130 -39.58 -1.64 -29.89
C ARG A 130 -38.24 -2.02 -30.52
N ALA A 131 -37.13 -1.60 -29.92
CA ALA A 131 -35.80 -1.86 -30.45
C ALA A 131 -35.30 -3.29 -30.17
N SER A 132 -35.85 -4.00 -29.19
CA SER A 132 -35.43 -5.37 -28.84
C SER A 132 -35.46 -6.34 -30.03
N ASN A 133 -36.42 -6.14 -30.95
CA ASN A 133 -36.56 -6.96 -32.15
C ASN A 133 -35.62 -6.54 -33.31
N ILE A 134 -34.88 -5.44 -33.17
CA ILE A 134 -33.97 -4.91 -34.21
C ILE A 134 -32.53 -5.35 -33.94
N ALA A 135 -32.18 -5.55 -32.67
CA ALA A 135 -30.81 -5.68 -32.21
C ALA A 135 -30.09 -6.97 -32.62
N GLU A 136 -30.81 -8.01 -33.04
CA GLU A 136 -30.17 -9.29 -33.34
C GLU A 136 -29.30 -9.27 -34.61
N THR A 137 -29.53 -8.30 -35.51
CA THR A 137 -28.93 -8.29 -36.85
C THR A 137 -28.23 -7.00 -37.27
N ASP A 138 -28.32 -5.91 -36.47
CA ASP A 138 -27.87 -4.59 -36.89
C ASP A 138 -27.13 -3.80 -35.83
N GLU A 139 -25.91 -3.31 -36.19
CA GLU A 139 -25.01 -2.55 -35.29
C GLU A 139 -25.64 -1.22 -34.83
N ALA A 140 -26.36 -0.53 -35.74
CA ALA A 140 -27.07 0.69 -35.39
C ALA A 140 -28.20 0.46 -34.36
N GLY A 141 -28.84 -0.70 -34.40
CA GLY A 141 -29.84 -1.12 -33.42
C GLY A 141 -29.22 -1.33 -32.03
N LYS A 142 -28.03 -1.89 -31.97
CA LYS A 142 -27.28 -2.08 -30.71
C LYS A 142 -26.93 -0.76 -30.07
N GLU A 143 -26.43 0.23 -30.83
CA GLU A 143 -26.14 1.58 -30.34
C GLU A 143 -27.37 2.25 -29.73
N ILE A 144 -28.55 2.15 -30.41
CA ILE A 144 -29.79 2.73 -29.91
C ILE A 144 -30.21 2.11 -28.59
N ILE A 145 -30.11 0.80 -28.45
CA ILE A 145 -30.44 0.08 -27.22
C ILE A 145 -29.51 0.52 -26.08
N ILE A 146 -28.23 0.61 -26.34
CA ILE A 146 -27.26 1.02 -25.33
C ILE A 146 -27.51 2.46 -24.88
N LEU A 147 -27.74 3.38 -25.83
CA LEU A 147 -28.07 4.77 -25.54
C LEU A 147 -29.34 4.89 -24.68
N ALA A 148 -30.39 4.16 -25.04
CA ALA A 148 -31.64 4.13 -24.28
C ALA A 148 -31.43 3.59 -22.84
N ARG A 149 -30.66 2.53 -22.70
CA ARG A 149 -30.31 1.97 -21.37
C ARG A 149 -29.49 2.92 -20.52
N ILE A 150 -28.49 3.58 -21.09
CA ILE A 150 -27.68 4.61 -20.37
C ILE A 150 -28.57 5.77 -19.95
N THR A 151 -29.48 6.19 -20.81
CA THR A 151 -30.43 7.27 -20.51
C THR A 151 -31.40 6.88 -19.40
N LEU A 152 -31.91 5.65 -19.39
CA LEU A 152 -32.70 5.09 -18.29
C LEU A 152 -31.92 5.03 -16.98
N LEU A 153 -30.69 4.58 -17.05
CA LEU A 153 -29.81 4.53 -15.88
C LEU A 153 -29.68 5.92 -15.24
N LYS A 154 -29.39 6.94 -16.06
CA LYS A 154 -29.29 8.35 -15.60
C LYS A 154 -30.60 8.85 -14.98
N ALA A 155 -31.75 8.48 -15.58
CA ALA A 155 -33.05 8.85 -15.05
C ALA A 155 -33.35 8.20 -13.71
N TYR A 156 -33.07 6.91 -13.54
CA TYR A 156 -33.23 6.21 -12.27
C TYR A 156 -32.27 6.69 -11.19
N ILE A 157 -31.03 7.05 -11.55
CA ILE A 157 -30.11 7.70 -10.64
C ILE A 157 -30.71 9.01 -10.10
N ARG A 158 -31.27 9.85 -10.98
CA ARG A 158 -31.91 11.13 -10.57
C ARG A 158 -33.15 10.92 -9.71
N GLN A 159 -33.87 9.83 -9.89
CA GLN A 159 -35.00 9.44 -9.03
C GLN A 159 -34.55 8.79 -7.71
N GLY A 160 -33.28 8.46 -7.53
CA GLY A 160 -32.78 7.77 -6.35
C GLY A 160 -33.20 6.29 -6.26
N SER A 161 -33.65 5.68 -7.37
CA SER A 161 -34.15 4.30 -7.39
C SER A 161 -33.03 3.27 -7.54
N GLY A 162 -32.38 2.90 -6.42
CA GLY A 162 -31.29 1.92 -6.39
C GLY A 162 -31.63 0.56 -7.01
N PRO A 163 -32.80 -0.05 -6.78
CA PRO A 163 -33.18 -1.31 -7.42
C PRO A 163 -33.26 -1.21 -8.95
N ALA A 164 -33.89 -0.14 -9.48
CA ALA A 164 -34.01 0.07 -10.92
C ALA A 164 -32.64 0.33 -11.58
N VAL A 165 -31.76 1.07 -10.91
CA VAL A 165 -30.37 1.27 -11.33
C VAL A 165 -29.65 -0.07 -11.48
N ARG A 166 -29.72 -0.97 -10.51
CA ARG A 166 -29.11 -2.31 -10.59
C ARG A 166 -29.61 -3.11 -11.80
N VAL A 167 -30.92 -3.10 -12.05
CA VAL A 167 -31.50 -3.81 -13.20
C VAL A 167 -30.96 -3.26 -14.52
N GLN A 168 -30.88 -1.93 -14.68
CA GLN A 168 -30.36 -1.32 -15.89
C GLN A 168 -28.86 -1.58 -16.08
N VAL A 169 -28.12 -1.54 -15.04
CA VAL A 169 -26.72 -1.89 -15.03
C VAL A 169 -26.49 -3.32 -15.56
N TYR A 170 -27.19 -4.31 -15.00
CA TYR A 170 -27.14 -5.68 -15.50
C TYR A 170 -27.53 -5.78 -16.98
N ALA A 171 -28.58 -5.07 -17.35
CA ALA A 171 -29.06 -5.06 -18.71
C ALA A 171 -28.05 -4.42 -19.68
N ILE A 172 -27.34 -3.36 -19.28
CA ILE A 172 -26.25 -2.75 -20.05
C ILE A 172 -25.12 -3.76 -20.25
N LEU A 173 -24.64 -4.37 -19.18
CA LEU A 173 -23.54 -5.33 -19.22
C LEU A 173 -23.85 -6.60 -20.04
N SER A 174 -25.12 -6.97 -20.12
CA SER A 174 -25.57 -8.12 -20.90
C SER A 174 -25.85 -7.76 -22.35
N SER A 175 -25.73 -6.49 -22.74
CA SER A 175 -26.00 -6.04 -24.11
C SER A 175 -24.84 -6.39 -25.04
N PRO A 176 -25.06 -6.99 -26.17
CA PRO A 176 -24.03 -7.22 -27.19
C PRO A 176 -23.52 -5.88 -27.72
N GLY A 177 -22.23 -5.75 -27.95
CA GLY A 177 -21.61 -4.54 -28.52
C GLY A 177 -21.28 -3.45 -27.52
N ILE A 178 -21.36 -3.73 -26.21
CA ILE A 178 -20.88 -2.78 -25.23
C ILE A 178 -19.34 -2.70 -25.28
N ASP A 179 -18.82 -1.50 -25.40
CA ASP A 179 -17.39 -1.23 -25.41
C ASP A 179 -16.90 -0.64 -24.09
N GLN A 180 -15.59 -0.49 -24.00
CA GLN A 180 -14.91 0.01 -22.81
C GLN A 180 -15.28 1.47 -22.49
N THR A 181 -15.49 2.29 -23.51
CA THR A 181 -15.87 3.71 -23.35
C THR A 181 -17.25 3.84 -22.73
N MET A 182 -18.17 2.98 -23.13
CA MET A 182 -19.53 2.93 -22.58
C MET A 182 -19.53 2.47 -21.11
N ILE A 183 -18.73 1.46 -20.78
CA ILE A 183 -18.58 1.01 -19.39
C ILE A 183 -17.97 2.12 -18.53
N ALA A 184 -16.95 2.79 -19.02
CA ALA A 184 -16.35 3.93 -18.32
C ALA A 184 -17.37 5.05 -18.07
N ALA A 185 -18.16 5.39 -19.08
CA ALA A 185 -19.23 6.40 -18.95
C ALA A 185 -20.30 6.01 -17.92
N VAL A 186 -20.71 4.74 -17.89
CA VAL A 186 -21.67 4.24 -16.89
C VAL A 186 -21.08 4.32 -15.48
N CYS A 187 -19.83 3.93 -15.32
CA CYS A 187 -19.14 4.01 -14.03
C CYS A 187 -18.96 5.45 -13.55
N GLU A 188 -18.66 6.36 -14.46
CA GLU A 188 -18.55 7.79 -14.15
C GLU A 188 -19.89 8.36 -13.67
N GLU A 189 -20.99 8.06 -14.33
CA GLU A 189 -22.34 8.48 -13.91
C GLU A 189 -22.73 7.92 -12.53
N LEU A 190 -22.48 6.65 -12.28
CA LEU A 190 -22.76 6.03 -10.99
C LEU A 190 -21.88 6.64 -9.88
N SER A 191 -20.64 6.92 -10.21
CA SER A 191 -19.69 7.55 -9.30
C SER A 191 -20.09 8.99 -8.95
N ALA A 192 -20.55 9.76 -9.93
CA ALA A 192 -21.05 11.12 -9.74
C ALA A 192 -22.34 11.17 -8.91
N ALA A 193 -23.13 10.11 -8.94
CA ALA A 193 -24.38 9.99 -8.21
C ALA A 193 -24.20 9.77 -6.68
N GLY A 194 -23.00 9.42 -6.25
CA GLY A 194 -22.65 9.32 -4.84
C GLY A 194 -22.71 7.91 -4.23
N PRO A 195 -22.46 7.80 -2.90
CA PRO A 195 -22.22 6.52 -2.22
C PRO A 195 -23.24 5.41 -2.43
N PRO A 196 -24.56 5.65 -2.47
CA PRO A 196 -25.54 4.58 -2.64
C PRO A 196 -25.43 3.80 -3.96
N PHE A 197 -24.76 4.38 -4.97
CA PHE A 197 -24.62 3.79 -6.29
C PHE A 197 -23.23 3.24 -6.59
N LEU A 198 -22.23 3.56 -5.76
CA LEU A 198 -20.85 3.08 -5.93
C LEU A 198 -20.78 1.55 -5.89
N ALA A 199 -21.46 0.90 -4.95
CA ALA A 199 -21.50 -0.56 -4.86
C ALA A 199 -22.04 -1.22 -6.14
N GLY A 200 -22.98 -0.56 -6.81
CA GLY A 200 -23.47 -0.98 -8.14
C GLY A 200 -22.41 -0.86 -9.22
N ALA A 201 -21.63 0.21 -9.24
CA ALA A 201 -20.54 0.41 -10.18
C ALA A 201 -19.43 -0.61 -9.98
N THR A 202 -19.06 -0.87 -8.73
CA THR A 202 -18.06 -1.87 -8.35
C THR A 202 -18.46 -3.26 -8.85
N ALA A 203 -19.69 -3.72 -8.56
CA ALA A 203 -20.19 -5.02 -9.01
C ALA A 203 -20.19 -5.19 -10.56
N ILE A 204 -20.43 -4.09 -11.28
CA ILE A 204 -20.34 -4.06 -12.74
C ILE A 204 -18.91 -4.32 -13.20
N LEU A 205 -17.99 -3.54 -12.64
CA LEU A 205 -16.58 -3.60 -13.03
C LEU A 205 -15.95 -4.94 -12.67
N GLU A 206 -16.33 -5.54 -11.54
CA GLU A 206 -15.92 -6.90 -11.16
C GLU A 206 -16.26 -7.90 -12.25
N ARG A 207 -17.52 -7.90 -12.68
CA ARG A 207 -17.98 -8.80 -13.72
C ARG A 207 -17.34 -8.52 -15.08
N PHE A 208 -17.06 -7.25 -15.37
CA PHE A 208 -16.34 -6.87 -16.60
C PHE A 208 -14.90 -7.37 -16.57
N VAL A 209 -14.20 -7.22 -15.45
CA VAL A 209 -12.81 -7.71 -15.26
C VAL A 209 -12.73 -9.23 -15.44
N GLU A 210 -13.73 -9.99 -14.99
CA GLU A 210 -13.79 -11.45 -15.19
C GLU A 210 -13.78 -11.85 -16.67
N HIS A 211 -14.39 -11.03 -17.53
CA HIS A 211 -14.56 -11.31 -18.97
C HIS A 211 -13.69 -10.43 -19.88
N ALA A 212 -12.89 -9.52 -19.31
CA ALA A 212 -12.06 -8.60 -20.07
C ALA A 212 -10.95 -9.33 -20.85
N HIS A 213 -10.77 -8.98 -22.11
CA HIS A 213 -9.61 -9.38 -22.88
C HIS A 213 -8.32 -8.76 -22.31
N GLU A 214 -7.20 -9.42 -22.53
CA GLU A 214 -5.90 -9.00 -21.97
C GLU A 214 -5.56 -7.53 -22.21
N ALA A 215 -5.81 -7.02 -23.42
CA ALA A 215 -5.58 -5.62 -23.77
C ALA A 215 -6.44 -4.62 -22.98
N GLN A 216 -7.60 -5.03 -22.48
CA GLN A 216 -8.55 -4.19 -21.76
C GLN A 216 -8.47 -4.35 -20.24
N LEU A 217 -7.80 -5.41 -19.78
CA LEU A 217 -7.77 -5.80 -18.37
C LEU A 217 -7.21 -4.69 -17.47
N ALA A 218 -6.10 -4.08 -17.84
CA ALA A 218 -5.46 -3.05 -17.03
C ALA A 218 -6.36 -1.81 -16.85
N ALA A 219 -7.03 -1.38 -17.91
CA ALA A 219 -7.97 -0.26 -17.87
C ALA A 219 -9.22 -0.58 -17.04
N ALA A 220 -9.77 -1.78 -17.19
CA ALA A 220 -10.94 -2.24 -16.44
C ALA A 220 -10.63 -2.33 -14.93
N VAL A 221 -9.48 -2.90 -14.55
CA VAL A 221 -9.08 -2.99 -13.15
C VAL A 221 -8.72 -1.62 -12.60
N ARG A 222 -8.11 -0.72 -13.37
CA ARG A 222 -7.93 0.67 -12.95
C ARG A 222 -9.25 1.34 -12.59
N ALA A 223 -10.28 1.16 -13.41
CA ALA A 223 -11.62 1.68 -13.12
C ALA A 223 -12.19 1.05 -11.84
N LEU A 224 -12.09 -0.27 -11.68
CA LEU A 224 -12.54 -1.00 -10.48
C LEU A 224 -11.82 -0.52 -9.21
N VAL A 225 -10.50 -0.45 -9.24
CA VAL A 225 -9.69 0.04 -8.12
C VAL A 225 -10.06 1.48 -7.76
N SER A 226 -10.26 2.34 -8.76
CA SER A 226 -10.69 3.73 -8.53
C SER A 226 -12.05 3.81 -7.84
N MET A 227 -12.99 2.94 -8.19
CA MET A 227 -14.30 2.86 -7.54
C MET A 227 -14.21 2.37 -6.09
N ARG A 228 -13.45 1.29 -5.85
CA ARG A 228 -13.23 0.78 -4.49
C ARG A 228 -12.57 1.81 -3.58
N LEU A 229 -11.60 2.58 -4.09
CA LEU A 229 -10.97 3.65 -3.32
C LEU A 229 -11.98 4.73 -2.92
N ARG A 230 -12.92 5.09 -3.80
CA ARG A 230 -14.00 6.04 -3.48
C ARG A 230 -14.99 5.46 -2.45
N GLU A 231 -15.34 4.19 -2.57
CA GLU A 231 -16.17 3.51 -1.56
C GLU A 231 -15.48 3.46 -0.20
N ILE A 232 -14.21 3.08 -0.14
CA ILE A 232 -13.42 3.07 1.10
C ILE A 232 -13.35 4.46 1.72
N ALA A 233 -13.19 5.52 0.91
CA ALA A 233 -13.18 6.90 1.38
C ALA A 233 -14.53 7.37 1.94
N ALA A 234 -15.64 6.77 1.50
CA ALA A 234 -16.99 7.07 2.00
C ALA A 234 -17.37 6.30 3.26
N LEU A 235 -16.60 5.28 3.64
CA LEU A 235 -16.82 4.45 4.83
C LEU A 235 -15.98 4.92 6.01
N ASP A 236 -16.41 4.58 7.21
CA ASP A 236 -15.56 4.73 8.40
C ASP A 236 -14.34 3.80 8.25
N ALA A 237 -13.14 4.37 8.40
CA ALA A 237 -11.88 3.67 8.24
C ALA A 237 -11.72 2.44 9.16
N ALA A 238 -12.41 2.44 10.30
CA ALA A 238 -12.40 1.35 11.28
C ALA A 238 -13.47 0.28 11.02
N SER A 239 -14.37 0.47 10.03
CA SER A 239 -15.45 -0.47 9.78
C SER A 239 -14.96 -1.79 9.18
N ALA A 240 -15.66 -2.88 9.49
CA ALA A 240 -15.40 -4.20 8.90
C ALA A 240 -15.57 -4.17 7.37
N ASP A 241 -16.52 -3.38 6.87
CA ASP A 241 -16.79 -3.22 5.44
C ASP A 241 -15.63 -2.55 4.71
N ALA A 242 -15.02 -1.50 5.31
CA ALA A 242 -13.82 -0.87 4.74
C ALA A 242 -12.64 -1.83 4.70
N SER A 243 -12.48 -2.70 5.70
CA SER A 243 -11.44 -3.75 5.72
C SER A 243 -11.66 -4.80 4.64
N ALA A 244 -12.90 -5.29 4.48
CA ALA A 244 -13.26 -6.23 3.43
C ALA A 244 -13.03 -5.65 2.03
N MET A 245 -13.37 -4.39 1.83
CA MET A 245 -13.22 -3.70 0.56
C MET A 245 -11.75 -3.44 0.20
N ARG A 246 -10.90 -3.11 1.20
CA ARG A 246 -9.44 -3.07 1.01
C ARG A 246 -8.88 -4.43 0.59
N ALA A 247 -9.35 -5.52 1.20
CA ALA A 247 -8.91 -6.87 0.83
C ALA A 247 -9.30 -7.22 -0.62
N ALA A 248 -10.49 -6.84 -1.06
CA ALA A 248 -10.95 -7.04 -2.44
C ALA A 248 -10.12 -6.21 -3.44
N LEU A 249 -9.85 -4.94 -3.13
CA LEU A 249 -8.99 -4.07 -3.94
C LEU A 249 -7.59 -4.68 -4.14
N MET A 250 -7.02 -5.26 -3.09
CA MET A 250 -5.73 -5.94 -3.15
C MET A 250 -5.77 -7.15 -4.08
N SER A 251 -6.82 -7.97 -3.97
CA SER A 251 -7.01 -9.14 -4.83
C SER A 251 -7.12 -8.76 -6.31
N ASP A 252 -7.79 -7.65 -6.63
CA ASP A 252 -7.93 -7.14 -8.00
C ASP A 252 -6.57 -6.74 -8.58
N ILE A 253 -5.77 -5.98 -7.83
CA ILE A 253 -4.42 -5.57 -8.25
C ILE A 253 -3.51 -6.78 -8.45
N GLU A 254 -3.52 -7.76 -7.54
CA GLU A 254 -2.74 -8.98 -7.65
C GLU A 254 -3.15 -9.82 -8.88
N CYS A 255 -4.44 -9.84 -9.22
CA CYS A 255 -4.94 -10.51 -10.41
C CYS A 255 -4.28 -9.94 -11.68
N VAL A 256 -4.22 -8.61 -11.81
CA VAL A 256 -3.55 -7.96 -12.94
C VAL A 256 -2.05 -8.21 -12.91
N ALA A 257 -1.41 -8.06 -11.76
CA ALA A 257 0.04 -8.24 -11.63
C ALA A 257 0.48 -9.64 -12.08
N ARG A 258 -0.32 -10.68 -11.80
CA ARG A 258 -0.06 -12.04 -12.26
C ARG A 258 -0.21 -12.20 -13.77
N ARG A 259 -1.21 -11.53 -14.38
CA ARG A 259 -1.49 -11.63 -15.82
C ARG A 259 -0.57 -10.75 -16.68
N VAL A 260 -0.14 -9.60 -16.16
CA VAL A 260 0.71 -8.65 -16.89
C VAL A 260 2.03 -9.27 -17.38
N ARG A 261 2.56 -10.29 -16.70
CA ARG A 261 3.76 -11.01 -17.14
C ARG A 261 3.63 -11.68 -18.51
N SER A 262 2.41 -11.99 -18.95
CA SER A 262 2.12 -12.69 -20.19
C SER A 262 1.58 -11.79 -21.30
N ILE A 263 1.43 -10.48 -21.05
CA ILE A 263 0.78 -9.54 -21.97
C ILE A 263 1.85 -8.66 -22.61
N ASP A 264 1.76 -8.49 -23.92
CA ASP A 264 2.49 -7.44 -24.63
C ASP A 264 1.79 -6.10 -24.36
N ILE A 265 2.45 -5.24 -23.57
CA ILE A 265 1.82 -4.02 -23.03
C ILE A 265 1.88 -2.94 -24.11
N SER A 266 0.73 -2.59 -24.70
CA SER A 266 0.60 -1.43 -25.56
C SER A 266 0.82 -0.12 -24.78
N ASP A 267 1.17 0.97 -25.46
CA ASP A 267 1.41 2.27 -24.84
C ASP A 267 0.21 2.77 -24.01
N ASP A 268 -1.02 2.51 -24.46
CA ASP A 268 -2.23 2.85 -23.72
C ASP A 268 -2.36 2.00 -22.44
N ALA A 269 -2.08 0.70 -22.51
CA ALA A 269 -2.10 -0.18 -21.36
C ALA A 269 -0.99 0.17 -20.36
N ALA A 270 0.17 0.65 -20.82
CA ALA A 270 1.29 1.05 -19.98
C ALA A 270 0.89 2.13 -18.96
N THR A 271 0.13 3.13 -19.38
CA THR A 271 -0.39 4.19 -18.49
C THR A 271 -1.30 3.65 -17.39
N HIS A 272 -2.10 2.64 -17.68
CA HIS A 272 -2.98 2.00 -16.69
C HIS A 272 -2.19 1.11 -15.73
N VAL A 273 -1.22 0.37 -16.23
CA VAL A 273 -0.33 -0.49 -15.43
C VAL A 273 0.51 0.36 -14.48
N GLU A 274 1.07 1.48 -14.96
CA GLU A 274 1.83 2.42 -14.12
C GLU A 274 0.98 2.97 -12.96
N TRP A 275 -0.21 3.44 -13.28
CA TRP A 275 -1.13 3.92 -12.25
C TRP A 275 -1.48 2.84 -11.21
N LEU A 276 -1.70 1.59 -11.65
CA LEU A 276 -1.97 0.46 -10.75
C LEU A 276 -0.76 0.14 -9.86
N ALA A 277 0.46 0.19 -10.40
CA ALA A 277 1.69 0.02 -9.63
C ALA A 277 1.84 1.08 -8.54
N ASP A 278 1.59 2.35 -8.88
CA ASP A 278 1.64 3.47 -7.95
C ASP A 278 0.58 3.33 -6.85
N GLN A 279 -0.66 2.93 -7.20
CA GLN A 279 -1.71 2.71 -6.22
C GLN A 279 -1.40 1.55 -5.28
N ALA A 280 -0.92 0.43 -5.80
CA ALA A 280 -0.50 -0.71 -4.99
C ALA A 280 0.60 -0.32 -3.99
N TYR A 281 1.62 0.39 -4.47
CA TYR A 281 2.71 0.88 -3.64
C TYR A 281 2.22 1.87 -2.56
N HIS A 282 1.36 2.81 -2.94
CA HIS A 282 0.80 3.80 -2.02
C HIS A 282 -0.05 3.15 -0.92
N GLN A 283 -0.94 2.22 -1.26
CA GLN A 283 -1.79 1.49 -0.31
C GLN A 283 -0.96 0.62 0.64
N ALA A 284 0.07 -0.05 0.10
CA ALA A 284 1.00 -0.82 0.91
C ALA A 284 1.77 0.08 1.90
N ARG A 285 2.24 1.25 1.45
CA ARG A 285 2.95 2.21 2.29
C ARG A 285 2.08 2.74 3.43
N LEU A 286 0.83 3.09 3.16
CA LEU A 286 -0.13 3.52 4.18
C LEU A 286 -0.34 2.43 5.24
N SER A 287 -0.46 1.17 4.81
CA SER A 287 -0.62 0.02 5.70
C SER A 287 0.68 -0.33 6.46
N ALA A 288 1.85 0.01 5.88
CA ALA A 288 3.17 -0.26 6.48
C ALA A 288 3.53 0.68 7.64
N LEU A 289 2.86 1.82 7.80
CA LEU A 289 3.14 2.78 8.87
C LEU A 289 2.94 2.16 10.28
N ASP A 290 2.12 1.12 10.40
CA ASP A 290 1.79 0.44 11.67
C ASP A 290 2.34 -1.00 11.74
N LEU A 291 3.32 -1.38 10.92
CA LEU A 291 3.89 -2.73 10.90
C LEU A 291 4.38 -3.22 12.29
N GLY A 292 4.73 -2.28 13.17
CA GLY A 292 5.15 -2.59 14.54
C GLY A 292 4.07 -3.27 15.38
N ARG A 293 2.80 -2.99 15.12
CA ARG A 293 1.62 -3.51 15.84
C ARG A 293 0.73 -4.40 14.97
N ALA A 294 1.08 -4.54 13.68
CA ALA A 294 0.28 -5.29 12.73
C ALA A 294 0.28 -6.79 13.02
N ASP A 295 -0.85 -7.43 12.80
CA ASP A 295 -1.00 -8.87 12.87
C ASP A 295 -0.37 -9.57 11.64
N PHE A 296 -0.25 -10.88 11.73
CA PHE A 296 0.33 -11.73 10.67
C PHE A 296 -0.33 -11.51 9.31
N VAL A 297 -1.66 -11.41 9.28
CA VAL A 297 -2.43 -11.25 8.04
C VAL A 297 -2.17 -9.89 7.40
N SER A 298 -2.10 -8.83 8.21
CA SER A 298 -1.84 -7.46 7.74
C SER A 298 -0.43 -7.32 7.17
N ILE A 299 0.59 -7.87 7.85
CA ILE A 299 1.98 -7.84 7.37
C ILE A 299 2.11 -8.58 6.04
N ARG A 300 1.50 -9.77 5.92
CA ARG A 300 1.51 -10.56 4.70
C ARG A 300 0.85 -9.80 3.55
N ARG A 301 -0.31 -9.18 3.79
CA ARG A 301 -1.01 -8.36 2.78
C ARG A 301 -0.15 -7.21 2.26
N VAL A 302 0.57 -6.51 3.15
CA VAL A 302 1.50 -5.45 2.74
C VAL A 302 2.58 -6.00 1.81
N ALA A 303 3.18 -7.13 2.14
CA ALA A 303 4.19 -7.79 1.31
C ALA A 303 3.63 -8.21 -0.06
N ASP A 304 2.44 -8.81 -0.10
CA ASP A 304 1.80 -9.26 -1.34
C ASP A 304 1.45 -8.06 -2.25
N LEU A 305 0.97 -6.93 -1.69
CA LEU A 305 0.74 -5.69 -2.44
C LEU A 305 2.00 -5.08 -3.03
N LEU A 306 3.08 -5.05 -2.24
CA LEU A 306 4.36 -4.54 -2.73
C LEU A 306 4.94 -5.43 -3.81
N ASP A 307 4.76 -6.73 -3.69
CA ASP A 307 5.16 -7.68 -4.73
C ASP A 307 4.38 -7.44 -6.03
N ALA A 308 3.06 -7.25 -5.93
CA ALA A 308 2.22 -6.87 -7.06
C ALA A 308 2.67 -5.54 -7.68
N ALA A 309 2.97 -4.51 -6.86
CA ALA A 309 3.48 -3.23 -7.33
C ALA A 309 4.81 -3.37 -8.09
N CYS A 310 5.75 -4.15 -7.55
CA CYS A 310 7.03 -4.43 -8.20
C CYS A 310 6.87 -5.20 -9.50
N LEU A 311 5.93 -6.15 -9.58
CA LEU A 311 5.64 -6.91 -10.79
C LEU A 311 5.06 -6.01 -11.90
N LEU A 312 4.09 -5.17 -11.55
CA LEU A 312 3.49 -4.20 -12.47
C LEU A 312 4.52 -3.20 -12.98
N ALA A 313 5.33 -2.62 -12.09
CA ALA A 313 6.37 -1.68 -12.45
C ALA A 313 7.48 -2.32 -13.31
N GLY A 314 7.84 -3.57 -13.03
CA GLY A 314 8.86 -4.32 -13.77
C GLY A 314 8.44 -4.74 -15.18
N ALA A 315 7.15 -4.74 -15.47
CA ALA A 315 6.62 -4.98 -16.81
C ALA A 315 6.70 -3.75 -17.73
N LEU A 316 7.03 -2.58 -17.18
CA LEU A 316 7.15 -1.33 -17.92
C LEU A 316 8.62 -0.97 -18.21
N PRO A 317 8.90 -0.13 -19.21
CA PRO A 317 10.25 0.35 -19.47
C PRO A 317 10.90 0.97 -18.21
N PRO A 318 12.17 0.69 -17.92
CA PRO A 318 12.80 1.14 -16.69
C PRO A 318 12.98 2.67 -16.68
N THR A 319 12.49 3.33 -15.62
CA THR A 319 12.80 4.73 -15.29
C THR A 319 13.45 4.78 -13.90
N GLY A 320 14.26 5.80 -13.63
CA GLY A 320 14.92 5.93 -12.32
C GLY A 320 13.93 5.93 -11.15
N ALA A 321 12.83 6.68 -11.26
CA ALA A 321 11.79 6.74 -10.24
C ALA A 321 11.12 5.35 -10.01
N ARG A 322 10.87 4.62 -11.09
CA ARG A 322 10.25 3.29 -11.05
C ARG A 322 11.19 2.26 -10.42
N LEU A 323 12.47 2.27 -10.80
CA LEU A 323 13.49 1.41 -10.17
C LEU A 323 13.65 1.72 -8.67
N GLN A 324 13.61 2.99 -8.27
CA GLN A 324 13.66 3.38 -6.87
C GLN A 324 12.43 2.91 -6.09
N MET A 325 11.23 3.06 -6.66
CA MET A 325 9.99 2.53 -6.06
C MET A 325 10.07 1.02 -5.86
N MET A 326 10.54 0.28 -6.86
CA MET A 326 10.73 -1.17 -6.79
C MET A 326 11.76 -1.56 -5.73
N LEU A 327 12.88 -0.86 -5.65
CA LEU A 327 13.91 -1.10 -4.63
C LEU A 327 13.34 -0.89 -3.22
N CYS A 328 12.63 0.22 -2.99
CA CYS A 328 11.96 0.47 -1.72
C CYS A 328 10.91 -0.62 -1.41
N GLY A 329 10.12 -1.01 -2.41
CA GLY A 329 9.14 -2.09 -2.28
C GLY A 329 9.79 -3.42 -1.87
N ARG A 330 10.84 -3.84 -2.57
CA ARG A 330 11.59 -5.08 -2.26
C ARG A 330 12.21 -5.03 -0.85
N THR A 331 12.75 -3.90 -0.45
CA THR A 331 13.29 -3.69 0.90
C THR A 331 12.23 -3.88 1.99
N VAL A 332 11.03 -3.32 1.80
CA VAL A 332 9.92 -3.47 2.74
C VAL A 332 9.39 -4.90 2.75
N ILE A 333 9.32 -5.58 1.59
CA ILE A 333 8.94 -7.01 1.51
C ILE A 333 9.86 -7.86 2.37
N VAL A 334 11.18 -7.66 2.28
CA VAL A 334 12.15 -8.38 3.12
C VAL A 334 11.85 -8.15 4.60
N ARG A 335 11.62 -6.91 5.01
CA ARG A 335 11.26 -6.58 6.40
C ARG A 335 9.96 -7.25 6.86
N CYS A 336 8.93 -7.26 6.00
CA CYS A 336 7.67 -7.94 6.28
C CYS A 336 7.88 -9.44 6.52
N TRP A 337 8.61 -10.09 5.63
CA TRP A 337 8.86 -11.52 5.72
C TRP A 337 9.73 -11.90 6.91
N LEU A 338 10.77 -11.12 7.23
CA LEU A 338 11.58 -11.30 8.44
C LEU A 338 10.73 -11.17 9.71
N ARG A 339 9.80 -10.20 9.74
CA ARG A 339 8.90 -10.05 10.89
C ARG A 339 7.91 -11.19 11.01
N LEU A 340 7.37 -11.68 9.91
CA LEU A 340 6.51 -12.88 9.92
C LEU A 340 7.25 -14.11 10.46
N ALA A 341 8.51 -14.28 10.10
CA ALA A 341 9.36 -15.35 10.61
C ALA A 341 9.53 -15.25 12.14
N THR A 342 9.75 -14.04 12.67
CA THR A 342 9.83 -13.84 14.14
C THR A 342 8.53 -14.13 14.88
N MET A 343 7.39 -13.78 14.29
CA MET A 343 6.09 -14.05 14.90
C MET A 343 5.75 -15.54 14.91
N GLY A 344 6.21 -16.30 13.90
CA GLY A 344 6.02 -17.74 13.79
C GLY A 344 6.84 -18.56 14.79
N GLN A 345 7.92 -18.03 15.31
CA GLN A 345 8.80 -18.74 16.27
C GLN A 345 8.26 -18.81 17.72
N GLN A 346 7.14 -18.17 18.02
CA GLN A 346 6.51 -18.32 19.34
C GLN A 346 5.93 -19.74 19.48
N PRO A 347 6.41 -20.57 20.45
CA PRO A 347 6.32 -22.04 20.39
C PRO A 347 4.96 -22.64 20.75
N GLN A 348 3.89 -21.87 20.82
CA GLN A 348 2.73 -22.40 21.54
C GLN A 348 1.62 -23.03 20.69
N HIS A 349 1.57 -22.97 19.37
CA HIS A 349 0.48 -23.64 18.60
C HIS A 349 0.72 -23.78 17.08
N LEU A 350 1.93 -24.07 16.62
CA LEU A 350 2.20 -24.17 15.20
C LEU A 350 1.90 -25.59 14.67
N SER A 351 0.81 -25.72 13.88
CA SER A 351 0.54 -26.91 13.09
C SER A 351 1.59 -27.11 11.98
N ALA A 352 1.80 -28.34 11.53
CA ALA A 352 2.77 -28.68 10.46
C ALA A 352 2.62 -27.84 9.17
N SER A 353 1.42 -27.27 8.93
CA SER A 353 1.17 -26.34 7.81
C SER A 353 1.88 -24.99 7.98
N LEU A 354 2.14 -24.56 9.20
CA LEU A 354 2.85 -23.30 9.49
C LEU A 354 4.38 -23.46 9.31
N GLN A 355 4.95 -24.62 9.62
CA GLN A 355 6.37 -24.90 9.35
C GLN A 355 6.68 -24.88 7.84
N ALA A 356 5.78 -25.40 7.00
CA ALA A 356 5.90 -25.26 5.54
C ALA A 356 5.78 -23.80 5.07
N GLN A 357 5.02 -22.98 5.80
CA GLN A 357 4.89 -21.54 5.55
C GLN A 357 6.14 -20.74 5.94
N GLU A 358 6.88 -21.16 6.97
CA GLU A 358 8.15 -20.51 7.36
C GLU A 358 9.22 -20.67 6.27
N HIS A 359 9.36 -21.86 5.69
CA HIS A 359 10.28 -22.09 4.56
C HIS A 359 9.90 -21.26 3.33
N LEU A 360 8.60 -21.15 3.02
CA LEU A 360 8.13 -20.28 1.93
C LEU A 360 8.45 -18.80 2.21
N THR A 361 8.39 -18.37 3.46
CA THR A 361 8.68 -17.01 3.89
C THR A 361 10.15 -16.66 3.70
N ALA A 362 11.06 -17.53 4.14
CA ALA A 362 12.51 -17.34 3.96
C ALA A 362 12.92 -17.29 2.48
N SER A 363 12.38 -18.18 1.64
CA SER A 363 12.63 -18.19 0.20
C SER A 363 12.21 -16.88 -0.47
N ARG A 364 11.01 -16.37 -0.16
CA ARG A 364 10.54 -15.09 -0.71
C ARG A 364 11.37 -13.91 -0.24
N ALA A 365 11.82 -13.89 1.02
CA ALA A 365 12.69 -12.84 1.53
C ALA A 365 14.05 -12.87 0.79
N GLN A 366 14.58 -14.04 0.53
CA GLN A 366 15.83 -14.21 -0.22
C GLN A 366 15.70 -13.75 -1.68
N GLU A 367 14.60 -14.10 -2.35
CA GLU A 367 14.31 -13.62 -3.71
C GLU A 367 14.17 -12.11 -3.76
N ALA A 368 13.40 -11.53 -2.83
CA ALA A 368 13.20 -10.08 -2.74
C ALA A 368 14.54 -9.34 -2.45
N LEU A 369 15.39 -9.92 -1.61
CA LEU A 369 16.71 -9.38 -1.31
C LEU A 369 17.64 -9.42 -2.53
N ALA A 370 17.66 -10.52 -3.26
CA ALA A 370 18.43 -10.65 -4.51
C ALA A 370 17.93 -9.66 -5.59
N ASP A 371 16.61 -9.47 -5.69
CA ASP A 371 16.01 -8.46 -6.58
C ASP A 371 16.42 -7.05 -6.17
N ALA A 372 16.39 -6.74 -4.86
CA ALA A 372 16.79 -5.43 -4.36
C ALA A 372 18.25 -5.09 -4.72
N TRP A 373 19.16 -6.05 -4.60
CA TRP A 373 20.55 -5.86 -5.01
C TRP A 373 20.68 -5.62 -6.52
N ARG A 374 19.97 -6.38 -7.36
CA ARG A 374 19.96 -6.18 -8.83
C ARG A 374 19.43 -4.79 -9.21
N LEU A 375 18.37 -4.34 -8.54
CA LEU A 375 17.79 -3.00 -8.76
C LEU A 375 18.76 -1.89 -8.33
N LEU A 376 19.47 -2.08 -7.22
CA LEU A 376 20.48 -1.14 -6.76
C LEU A 376 21.65 -1.02 -7.76
N GLU A 377 22.11 -2.14 -8.31
CA GLU A 377 23.14 -2.16 -9.37
C GLU A 377 22.65 -1.45 -10.63
N SER A 378 21.39 -1.68 -11.01
CA SER A 378 20.77 -1.00 -12.16
C SER A 378 20.69 0.52 -11.96
N LEU A 379 20.36 0.98 -10.75
CA LEU A 379 20.32 2.41 -10.40
C LEU A 379 21.71 3.08 -10.37
N ARG A 380 22.76 2.31 -10.15
CA ARG A 380 24.16 2.79 -10.20
C ARG A 380 24.71 2.88 -11.64
N SER A 381 23.95 2.42 -12.63
CA SER A 381 24.32 2.57 -14.03
C SER A 381 24.41 4.03 -14.42
N PRO A 382 25.35 4.42 -15.30
CA PRO A 382 25.53 5.82 -15.76
C PRO A 382 24.27 6.42 -16.39
N SER A 383 23.32 5.59 -16.81
CA SER A 383 22.01 6.05 -17.32
C SER A 383 21.13 6.76 -16.26
N PHE A 384 21.45 6.62 -14.98
CA PHE A 384 20.65 7.13 -13.86
C PHE A 384 21.47 8.00 -12.88
N GLU A 385 22.64 8.50 -13.28
CA GLU A 385 23.55 9.31 -12.43
C GLU A 385 22.91 10.58 -11.81
N SER A 386 21.83 11.10 -12.40
CA SER A 386 21.11 12.27 -11.87
C SER A 386 20.19 11.97 -10.68
N MET A 387 20.03 10.70 -10.30
CA MET A 387 19.16 10.31 -9.18
C MET A 387 19.90 10.46 -7.85
N PRO A 388 19.20 10.84 -6.77
CA PRO A 388 19.79 10.89 -5.43
C PRO A 388 20.31 9.52 -5.04
N ALA A 389 21.49 9.48 -4.40
CA ALA A 389 22.11 8.23 -3.95
C ALA A 389 21.14 7.46 -3.04
N VAL A 390 20.84 6.24 -3.43
CA VAL A 390 19.99 5.36 -2.61
C VAL A 390 20.84 4.83 -1.46
N PRO A 391 20.39 4.94 -0.21
CA PRO A 391 21.13 4.42 0.94
C PRO A 391 21.25 2.89 0.85
N VAL A 392 22.47 2.42 0.71
CA VAL A 392 22.84 0.99 0.64
C VAL A 392 22.72 0.33 2.00
N ASP A 393 22.85 1.16 3.04
CA ASP A 393 23.03 0.75 4.43
C ASP A 393 21.85 -0.09 4.93
N GLY A 394 20.63 0.34 4.65
CA GLY A 394 19.43 -0.40 5.05
C GLY A 394 19.30 -1.78 4.37
N LEU A 395 19.78 -1.95 3.15
CA LEU A 395 19.76 -3.23 2.45
C LEU A 395 20.82 -4.18 3.02
N LEU A 396 22.00 -3.66 3.34
CA LEU A 396 23.08 -4.44 3.96
C LEU A 396 22.67 -4.91 5.38
N ALA A 397 21.98 -4.06 6.16
CA ALA A 397 21.42 -4.45 7.45
C ALA A 397 20.45 -5.63 7.34
N LEU A 398 19.52 -5.54 6.36
CA LEU A 398 18.55 -6.62 6.10
C LEU A 398 19.22 -7.91 5.65
N GLU A 399 20.26 -7.82 4.84
CA GLU A 399 21.03 -8.99 4.40
C GLU A 399 21.75 -9.65 5.56
N CYS A 400 22.35 -8.87 6.47
CA CYS A 400 22.96 -9.38 7.69
C CYS A 400 21.92 -10.04 8.60
N GLU A 401 20.77 -9.40 8.82
CA GLU A 401 19.68 -9.95 9.62
C GLU A 401 19.15 -11.26 9.05
N PHE A 402 18.94 -11.30 7.73
CA PHE A 402 18.50 -12.51 7.03
C PHE A 402 19.51 -13.65 7.20
N ALA A 403 20.81 -13.38 7.03
CA ALA A 403 21.85 -14.36 7.19
C ALA A 403 21.94 -14.90 8.64
N ILE A 404 21.81 -14.01 9.65
CA ILE A 404 21.79 -14.39 11.06
C ILE A 404 20.59 -15.32 11.34
N ARG A 405 19.40 -14.98 10.86
CA ARG A 405 18.19 -15.75 11.13
C ARG A 405 18.14 -17.11 10.43
N ASN A 406 18.86 -17.25 9.32
CA ASN A 406 18.94 -18.52 8.58
C ASN A 406 20.18 -19.34 8.92
N ASP A 407 20.91 -18.98 9.97
CA ASP A 407 22.15 -19.68 10.41
C ASP A 407 23.19 -19.76 9.28
N ASP A 408 23.23 -18.72 8.44
CA ASP A 408 24.14 -18.68 7.28
C ASP A 408 25.55 -18.24 7.75
N PRO A 409 26.59 -19.07 7.51
CA PRO A 409 27.96 -18.72 7.89
C PRO A 409 28.47 -17.43 7.23
N ILE A 410 27.81 -16.94 6.20
CA ILE A 410 28.14 -15.68 5.54
C ILE A 410 27.88 -14.45 6.44
N ALA A 411 27.08 -14.59 7.49
CA ALA A 411 26.74 -13.50 8.41
C ALA A 411 27.99 -12.82 9.01
N SER A 412 28.98 -13.60 9.41
CA SER A 412 30.26 -13.09 9.94
C SER A 412 31.04 -12.28 8.92
N THR A 413 31.07 -12.76 7.68
CA THR A 413 31.74 -12.06 6.55
C THR A 413 31.03 -10.75 6.22
N LYS A 414 29.70 -10.73 6.28
CA LYS A 414 28.91 -9.52 6.05
C LYS A 414 29.14 -8.47 7.14
N LEU A 415 29.17 -8.87 8.41
CA LEU A 415 29.51 -7.97 9.53
C LEU A 415 30.93 -7.38 9.39
N ASN A 416 31.90 -8.15 8.92
CA ASN A 416 33.23 -7.61 8.62
C ASN A 416 33.20 -6.59 7.46
N THR A 417 32.36 -6.80 6.46
CA THR A 417 32.16 -5.82 5.37
C THR A 417 31.55 -4.52 5.94
N VAL A 418 30.58 -4.63 6.86
CA VAL A 418 29.97 -3.49 7.55
C VAL A 418 31.01 -2.68 8.34
N GLU A 419 31.95 -3.36 9.00
CA GLU A 419 33.05 -2.69 9.69
C GLU A 419 33.91 -1.86 8.74
N VAL A 420 34.35 -2.45 7.62
CA VAL A 420 35.21 -1.79 6.63
C VAL A 420 34.52 -0.63 5.94
N THR A 421 33.25 -0.79 5.59
CA THR A 421 32.48 0.22 4.82
C THR A 421 31.89 1.33 5.69
N ASN A 422 31.87 1.17 7.01
CA ASN A 422 31.22 2.09 7.95
C ASN A 422 29.70 2.29 7.66
N ALA A 423 29.05 1.31 7.06
CA ALA A 423 27.78 1.43 6.39
C ALA A 423 26.56 1.41 7.32
N LEU A 424 26.65 0.85 8.54
CA LEU A 424 25.50 0.74 9.43
C LEU A 424 25.59 1.69 10.62
N THR A 425 24.43 2.20 11.01
CA THR A 425 24.26 3.01 12.22
C THR A 425 24.34 2.15 13.49
N ALA A 426 24.60 2.78 14.63
CA ALA A 426 24.59 2.10 15.93
C ALA A 426 23.23 1.42 16.22
N VAL A 427 22.13 2.03 15.81
CA VAL A 427 20.77 1.48 15.98
C VAL A 427 20.58 0.20 15.18
N GLU A 428 20.98 0.19 13.91
CA GLU A 428 20.89 -1.01 13.05
C GLU A 428 21.76 -2.14 13.57
N LEU A 429 22.98 -1.82 14.02
CA LEU A 429 23.89 -2.80 14.62
C LEU A 429 23.33 -3.38 15.92
N ARG A 430 22.64 -2.59 16.75
CA ARG A 430 21.93 -3.11 17.93
C ARG A 430 20.79 -4.06 17.54
N CYS A 431 20.01 -3.71 16.53
CA CYS A 431 18.97 -4.62 16.01
C CYS A 431 19.56 -5.95 15.52
N LEU A 432 20.73 -5.91 14.86
CA LEU A 432 21.44 -7.13 14.46
C LEU A 432 21.94 -7.94 15.65
N ALA A 433 22.44 -7.28 16.70
CA ALA A 433 22.84 -7.94 17.94
C ALA A 433 21.66 -8.62 18.63
N ASP A 434 20.51 -7.96 18.70
CA ASP A 434 19.28 -8.53 19.26
C ASP A 434 18.80 -9.74 18.45
N ALA A 435 18.87 -9.66 17.12
CA ALA A 435 18.56 -10.79 16.22
C ALA A 435 19.53 -11.96 16.47
N ALA A 436 20.84 -11.70 16.55
CA ALA A 436 21.86 -12.71 16.84
C ALA A 436 21.63 -13.37 18.21
N HIS A 437 21.27 -12.57 19.21
CA HIS A 437 20.91 -13.09 20.53
C HIS A 437 19.70 -14.04 20.49
N GLN A 438 18.62 -13.61 19.83
CA GLN A 438 17.39 -14.41 19.71
C GLN A 438 17.63 -15.75 19.00
N HIS A 439 18.56 -15.78 18.05
CA HIS A 439 18.90 -16.98 17.27
C HIS A 439 20.09 -17.78 17.85
N GLY A 440 20.62 -17.40 19.01
CA GLY A 440 21.66 -18.15 19.70
C GLY A 440 23.06 -18.04 19.11
N HIS A 441 23.37 -16.90 18.45
CA HIS A 441 24.69 -16.61 17.87
C HIS A 441 25.50 -15.64 18.73
N PRO A 442 26.06 -16.06 19.88
CA PRO A 442 26.68 -15.14 20.82
C PRO A 442 27.90 -14.40 20.26
N LEU A 443 28.65 -15.01 19.35
CA LEU A 443 29.80 -14.34 18.71
C LEU A 443 29.38 -13.21 17.79
N LEU A 444 28.29 -13.40 17.02
CA LEU A 444 27.76 -12.36 16.15
C LEU A 444 27.10 -11.24 16.97
N GLU A 445 26.41 -11.58 18.07
CA GLU A 445 25.86 -10.61 19.03
C GLU A 445 26.96 -9.68 19.54
N ILE A 446 28.04 -10.26 20.09
CA ILE A 446 29.15 -9.49 20.65
C ILE A 446 29.79 -8.62 19.57
N ARG A 447 30.04 -9.17 18.40
CA ARG A 447 30.67 -8.42 17.30
C ARG A 447 29.79 -7.24 16.84
N ALA A 448 28.50 -7.42 16.70
CA ALA A 448 27.57 -6.35 16.35
C ALA A 448 27.52 -5.27 17.44
N LEU A 449 27.56 -5.64 18.74
CA LEU A 449 27.62 -4.69 19.85
C LEU A 449 28.94 -3.91 19.89
N GLU A 450 30.08 -4.55 19.62
CA GLU A 450 31.37 -3.87 19.51
C GLU A 450 31.39 -2.81 18.41
N LEU A 451 30.84 -3.15 17.23
CA LEU A 451 30.69 -2.20 16.14
C LEU A 451 29.75 -1.06 16.50
N ALA A 452 28.61 -1.36 17.15
CA ALA A 452 27.66 -0.33 17.62
C ALA A 452 28.33 0.62 18.63
N LEU A 453 29.11 0.07 19.57
CA LEU A 453 29.86 0.86 20.53
C LEU A 453 30.86 1.80 19.86
N SER A 454 31.63 1.30 18.88
CA SER A 454 32.55 2.12 18.12
C SER A 454 31.82 3.30 17.46
N ARG A 455 30.66 3.07 16.80
CA ARG A 455 29.85 4.14 16.19
C ARG A 455 29.41 5.20 17.19
N LEU A 456 28.95 4.77 18.38
CA LEU A 456 28.49 5.69 19.41
C LEU A 456 29.63 6.50 20.03
N LEU A 457 30.82 5.91 20.14
CA LEU A 457 31.99 6.62 20.64
C LEU A 457 32.52 7.66 19.66
N ASP A 458 32.36 7.40 18.35
CA ASP A 458 32.76 8.32 17.27
C ASP A 458 31.68 9.39 16.96
N ALA A 459 30.45 9.20 17.45
CA ALA A 459 29.35 10.13 17.22
C ALA A 459 29.48 11.43 18.01
N THR A 460 29.03 12.52 17.41
CA THR A 460 28.87 13.82 18.06
C THR A 460 27.47 14.39 17.77
N PRO A 461 26.61 14.61 18.79
CA PRO A 461 26.83 14.36 20.22
C PRO A 461 26.81 12.87 20.60
N ARG A 462 27.47 12.50 21.69
CA ARG A 462 27.50 11.13 22.20
C ARG A 462 26.27 10.81 23.04
N THR A 463 25.65 9.66 22.78
CA THR A 463 24.52 9.13 23.58
C THR A 463 25.04 8.23 24.70
N TYR A 464 25.44 8.84 25.83
CA TYR A 464 26.08 8.13 26.95
C TYR A 464 25.21 7.02 27.55
N ALA A 465 23.89 7.16 27.58
CA ALA A 465 22.99 6.12 28.08
C ALA A 465 23.05 4.84 27.22
N GLU A 466 23.11 4.99 25.87
CA GLU A 466 23.24 3.84 24.97
C GLU A 466 24.61 3.18 25.07
N ILE A 467 25.67 3.98 25.18
CA ILE A 467 27.05 3.48 25.43
C ILE A 467 27.07 2.62 26.71
N ALA A 468 26.47 3.10 27.81
CA ALA A 468 26.42 2.36 29.07
C ALA A 468 25.68 1.02 28.92
N GLN A 469 24.53 1.00 28.23
CA GLN A 469 23.75 -0.22 28.00
C GLN A 469 24.52 -1.26 27.18
N ILE A 470 25.20 -0.83 26.10
CA ILE A 470 26.01 -1.73 25.28
C ILE A 470 27.17 -2.28 26.07
N LEU A 471 27.94 -1.44 26.78
CA LEU A 471 29.06 -1.87 27.63
C LEU A 471 28.59 -2.86 28.68
N ARG A 472 27.46 -2.60 29.34
CA ARG A 472 26.88 -3.52 30.34
C ARG A 472 26.55 -4.89 29.70
N THR A 473 26.03 -4.91 28.47
CA THR A 473 25.74 -6.15 27.77
C THR A 473 27.02 -6.89 27.38
N LEU A 474 28.03 -6.19 26.84
CA LEU A 474 29.33 -6.76 26.52
C LEU A 474 30.07 -7.34 27.75
N ILE A 475 29.98 -6.67 28.89
CA ILE A 475 30.59 -7.16 30.14
C ILE A 475 29.89 -8.42 30.65
N ARG A 476 28.58 -8.51 30.50
CA ARG A 476 27.80 -9.67 30.96
C ARG A 476 27.91 -10.89 30.04
N ARG A 477 27.93 -10.67 28.73
CA ARG A 477 27.80 -11.73 27.71
C ARG A 477 29.09 -11.97 26.94
N GLY A 478 29.99 -10.99 26.94
CA GLY A 478 31.25 -11.06 26.22
C GLY A 478 32.28 -11.99 26.89
N PRO A 479 33.40 -12.26 26.20
CA PRO A 479 34.46 -13.06 26.74
C PRO A 479 35.06 -12.38 27.98
N PRO A 480 35.40 -13.15 29.03
CA PRO A 480 35.95 -12.60 30.27
C PRO A 480 37.18 -11.72 30.04
N GLU A 481 38.00 -12.05 29.06
CA GLU A 481 39.24 -11.36 28.72
C GLU A 481 38.96 -9.93 28.19
N ALA A 482 37.86 -9.72 27.51
CA ALA A 482 37.45 -8.40 26.97
C ALA A 482 36.80 -7.52 28.08
N ALA A 483 36.33 -8.10 29.16
CA ALA A 483 35.58 -7.39 30.18
C ALA A 483 36.35 -6.20 30.76
N GLN A 484 37.64 -6.34 31.04
CA GLN A 484 38.46 -5.25 31.59
C GLN A 484 38.55 -4.07 30.63
N ALA A 485 38.75 -4.32 29.32
CA ALA A 485 38.80 -3.27 28.31
C ALA A 485 37.47 -2.52 28.19
N ASN A 486 36.34 -3.23 28.38
CA ASN A 486 35.00 -2.63 28.38
C ASN A 486 34.78 -1.74 29.60
N PHE A 487 35.24 -2.14 30.79
CA PHE A 487 35.22 -1.30 32.00
C PHE A 487 36.11 -0.06 31.83
N ASP A 488 37.31 -0.21 31.27
CA ASP A 488 38.22 0.92 30.98
C ASP A 488 37.58 1.90 29.99
N THR A 489 36.84 1.39 29.02
CA THR A 489 36.09 2.21 28.05
C THR A 489 34.97 2.98 28.73
N ALA A 490 34.20 2.33 29.63
CA ALA A 490 33.16 2.99 30.43
C ALA A 490 33.74 4.12 31.28
N LEU A 491 34.86 3.84 31.97
CA LEU A 491 35.52 4.81 32.83
C LEU A 491 36.11 5.99 32.04
N ARG A 492 36.70 5.73 30.88
CA ARG A 492 37.15 6.79 29.96
C ARG A 492 36.00 7.67 29.51
N SER A 493 34.87 7.07 29.08
CA SER A 493 33.67 7.82 28.66
C SER A 493 33.13 8.73 29.76
N LEU A 494 33.24 8.30 31.05
CA LEU A 494 32.89 9.15 32.20
C LEU A 494 33.89 10.28 32.43
N ARG A 495 35.19 10.05 32.16
CA ARG A 495 36.26 11.07 32.29
C ARG A 495 36.20 12.12 31.20
N ASP A 496 36.07 11.73 29.95
CA ASP A 496 36.06 12.64 28.81
C ASP A 496 35.00 13.71 28.95
N ARG A 497 33.91 13.38 29.61
CA ARG A 497 32.83 14.30 29.85
C ARG A 497 33.11 15.42 30.85
N ARG A 498 34.06 15.27 31.77
CA ARG A 498 34.41 16.36 32.68
C ARG A 498 34.92 17.61 31.96
N THR A 499 35.25 17.47 30.67
CA THR A 499 35.79 18.55 29.82
C THR A 499 34.73 19.19 28.91
N GLU A 500 33.54 18.60 28.81
CA GLU A 500 32.46 19.15 27.96
C GLU A 500 31.43 19.88 28.84
N GLU A 501 31.20 21.15 28.54
CA GLU A 501 30.14 21.98 29.14
C GLU A 501 28.79 21.49 28.60
N ALA A 502 28.05 20.67 29.33
CA ALA A 502 26.73 20.32 28.87
C ALA A 502 25.76 19.81 29.95
N ASP A 503 24.53 20.29 29.81
CA ASP A 503 23.28 19.85 30.46
C ASP A 503 22.77 18.49 29.97
N GLU A 504 23.54 17.71 29.20
CA GLU A 504 23.07 16.47 28.58
C GLU A 504 23.08 15.25 29.55
N PRO A 505 22.16 14.28 29.33
CA PRO A 505 22.00 13.14 30.24
C PRO A 505 23.26 12.26 30.31
N ARG A 506 23.76 12.12 31.49
CA ARG A 506 24.93 11.30 31.88
C ARG A 506 24.60 9.81 31.82
N PHE A 507 25.63 8.94 32.01
CA PHE A 507 25.35 7.64 32.62
C PHE A 507 24.45 7.88 33.83
N GLY A 508 23.31 7.21 33.90
CA GLY A 508 22.47 7.28 35.10
C GLY A 508 23.26 6.83 36.31
N ASP A 509 22.99 7.40 37.48
CA ASP A 509 23.65 6.98 38.73
C ASP A 509 23.51 5.47 38.91
N ASP A 510 22.39 4.87 38.53
CA ASP A 510 22.16 3.42 38.59
C ASP A 510 23.14 2.62 37.70
N GLU A 511 23.49 3.14 36.53
CA GLU A 511 24.46 2.50 35.64
C GLU A 511 25.87 2.59 36.22
N VAL A 512 26.25 3.74 36.77
CA VAL A 512 27.55 3.91 37.42
C VAL A 512 27.68 2.97 38.63
N VAL A 513 26.64 2.87 39.46
CA VAL A 513 26.56 1.94 40.59
C VAL A 513 26.66 0.49 40.11
N TRP A 514 26.02 0.16 38.98
CA TRP A 514 26.13 -1.17 38.42
C TRP A 514 27.56 -1.51 38.00
N PHE A 515 28.27 -0.62 37.29
CA PHE A 515 29.68 -0.83 36.93
C PHE A 515 30.56 -0.98 38.14
N LEU A 516 30.35 -0.15 39.17
CA LEU A 516 31.07 -0.27 40.43
C LEU A 516 30.84 -1.65 41.06
N ALA A 517 29.59 -2.04 41.24
CA ALA A 517 29.25 -3.29 41.91
C ALA A 517 29.77 -4.53 41.16
N GLU A 518 29.67 -4.53 39.84
CA GLU A 518 30.14 -5.64 39.00
C GLU A 518 31.67 -5.75 39.02
N ALA A 519 32.42 -4.63 38.93
CA ALA A 519 33.86 -4.61 39.05
C ALA A 519 34.30 -5.07 40.44
N TRP A 520 33.64 -4.58 41.51
CA TRP A 520 33.88 -5.00 42.86
C TRP A 520 33.66 -6.50 43.07
N ASN A 521 32.54 -7.04 42.60
CA ASN A 521 32.24 -8.47 42.74
C ASN A 521 33.27 -9.36 42.03
N ARG A 522 33.76 -8.93 40.84
CA ARG A 522 34.87 -9.61 40.16
C ARG A 522 36.17 -9.54 40.98
N GLY A 523 36.46 -8.40 41.55
CA GLY A 523 37.60 -8.22 42.43
C GLY A 523 37.56 -9.13 43.66
N VAL A 524 36.42 -9.21 44.33
CA VAL A 524 36.22 -10.13 45.48
C VAL A 524 36.33 -11.59 45.02
N THR A 525 35.80 -11.94 43.88
CA THR A 525 35.90 -13.31 43.34
C THR A 525 37.34 -13.69 43.02
N ALA A 526 38.12 -12.79 42.43
CA ALA A 526 39.54 -12.98 42.16
C ALA A 526 40.33 -13.10 43.47
N PHE A 527 40.02 -12.26 44.47
CA PHE A 527 40.65 -12.29 45.78
C PHE A 527 40.46 -13.64 46.51
N LEU A 528 39.23 -14.17 46.45
CA LEU A 528 38.90 -15.47 47.06
C LEU A 528 39.57 -16.66 46.36
N ARG A 529 40.09 -16.46 45.14
CA ARG A 529 40.85 -17.46 44.37
C ARG A 529 42.37 -17.29 44.46
N ASP A 530 42.85 -16.50 45.42
CA ASP A 530 44.25 -16.14 45.59
C ASP A 530 44.87 -15.34 44.42
N GLY A 531 44.03 -14.78 43.54
CA GLY A 531 44.45 -13.90 42.43
C GLY A 531 44.61 -12.45 42.88
N HIS A 532 45.54 -12.17 43.83
CA HIS A 532 45.63 -10.85 44.46
C HIS A 532 45.91 -9.70 43.50
N GLU A 533 46.74 -9.87 42.49
CA GLU A 533 47.01 -8.83 41.48
C GLU A 533 45.78 -8.54 40.63
N GLU A 534 45.05 -9.56 40.26
CA GLU A 534 43.81 -9.43 39.52
C GLU A 534 42.72 -8.77 40.37
N ALA A 535 42.62 -9.16 41.63
CA ALA A 535 41.70 -8.57 42.60
C ALA A 535 41.91 -7.06 42.75
N VAL A 536 43.17 -6.65 42.92
CA VAL A 536 43.54 -5.24 43.05
C VAL A 536 43.17 -4.45 41.79
N ARG A 537 43.38 -5.00 40.58
CA ARG A 537 42.99 -4.36 39.30
C ARG A 537 41.50 -4.13 39.23
N TRP A 538 40.67 -5.13 39.52
CA TRP A 538 39.22 -5.02 39.52
C TRP A 538 38.69 -4.04 40.58
N MET A 539 39.23 -4.10 41.80
CA MET A 539 38.85 -3.19 42.89
C MET A 539 39.26 -1.75 42.60
N ALA A 540 40.39 -1.52 41.92
CA ALA A 540 40.80 -0.18 41.46
C ALA A 540 39.84 0.40 40.40
N LEU A 541 39.32 -0.43 39.50
CA LEU A 541 38.27 -0.03 38.60
C LEU A 541 37.00 0.36 39.35
N ALA A 542 36.56 -0.44 40.33
CA ALA A 542 35.41 -0.12 41.17
C ALA A 542 35.60 1.22 41.90
N HIS A 543 36.78 1.47 42.45
CA HIS A 543 37.12 2.78 43.02
C HIS A 543 36.97 3.91 42.02
N GLY A 544 37.47 3.74 40.78
CA GLY A 544 37.35 4.71 39.73
C GLY A 544 35.90 5.12 39.43
N PHE A 545 34.97 4.17 39.42
CA PHE A 545 33.53 4.47 39.24
C PHE A 545 32.92 5.17 40.47
N SER A 546 33.37 4.88 41.69
CA SER A 546 32.81 5.49 42.90
C SER A 546 32.93 7.01 42.92
N GLU A 547 33.88 7.58 42.19
CA GLU A 547 34.09 9.03 42.12
C GLU A 547 32.97 9.78 41.37
N TYR A 548 32.15 9.08 40.53
CA TYR A 548 31.21 9.70 39.59
C TYR A 548 29.78 9.78 40.11
N CYS A 549 29.42 9.13 41.19
CA CYS A 549 28.10 9.26 41.81
C CYS A 549 28.15 9.28 43.35
N SER A 550 27.16 9.92 43.97
CA SER A 550 27.09 10.03 45.44
C SER A 550 26.87 8.68 46.11
N THR A 551 26.01 7.84 45.55
CA THR A 551 25.75 6.47 46.02
C THR A 551 27.01 5.61 45.94
N GLY A 552 27.77 5.74 44.84
CA GLY A 552 29.04 5.04 44.67
C GLY A 552 30.07 5.40 45.74
N LYS A 553 30.19 6.67 46.12
CA LYS A 553 31.08 7.13 47.20
C LYS A 553 30.70 6.52 48.54
N THR A 554 29.40 6.36 48.81
CA THR A 554 28.92 5.75 50.06
C THR A 554 29.24 4.26 50.08
N LEU A 555 28.94 3.54 49.01
CA LEU A 555 29.24 2.12 48.85
C LEU A 555 30.76 1.86 48.93
N TRP A 556 31.58 2.73 48.35
CA TRP A 556 33.03 2.57 48.39
C TRP A 556 33.58 2.65 49.79
N ARG A 557 33.08 3.55 50.66
CA ARG A 557 33.55 3.62 52.07
C ARG A 557 33.37 2.30 52.81
N GLU A 558 32.32 1.56 52.53
CA GLU A 558 32.08 0.24 53.11
C GLU A 558 33.06 -0.81 52.56
N CYS A 559 33.56 -0.63 51.35
CA CYS A 559 34.45 -1.55 50.67
C CYS A 559 35.94 -1.24 50.89
N GLU A 560 36.28 -0.06 51.34
CA GLU A 560 37.65 0.48 51.38
C GLU A 560 38.61 -0.35 52.24
N GLU A 561 38.17 -0.84 53.41
CA GLU A 561 38.97 -1.69 54.27
C GLU A 561 39.41 -3.00 53.59
N VAL A 562 38.49 -3.60 52.81
CA VAL A 562 38.77 -4.83 52.08
C VAL A 562 39.75 -4.55 50.93
N TYR A 563 39.63 -3.41 50.27
CA TYR A 563 40.56 -2.99 49.24
C TYR A 563 41.96 -2.75 49.77
N GLN A 564 42.12 -2.04 50.91
CA GLN A 564 43.39 -1.80 51.51
C GLN A 564 44.07 -3.11 51.92
N ARG A 565 43.31 -4.07 52.45
CA ARG A 565 43.81 -5.39 52.76
C ARG A 565 44.28 -6.18 51.54
N ALA A 566 43.50 -6.08 50.39
CA ALA A 566 43.92 -6.71 49.17
C ALA A 566 45.19 -6.10 48.58
N LEU A 567 45.34 -4.77 48.67
CA LEU A 567 46.58 -4.06 48.30
C LEU A 567 47.79 -4.55 49.10
N GLN A 568 47.68 -4.68 50.42
CA GLN A 568 48.75 -5.16 51.27
C GLN A 568 49.19 -6.58 50.89
N LEU A 569 48.23 -7.49 50.70
CA LEU A 569 48.52 -8.87 50.30
C LEU A 569 49.09 -8.97 48.89
N GLY A 570 48.65 -8.14 47.97
CA GLY A 570 49.17 -8.04 46.59
C GLY A 570 50.65 -7.56 46.61
N LEU A 571 50.98 -6.58 47.43
CA LEU A 571 52.36 -6.11 47.60
C LEU A 571 53.26 -7.16 48.22
N ASP A 572 52.77 -7.86 49.24
CA ASP A 572 53.49 -8.94 49.90
C ASP A 572 53.75 -10.12 48.98
N SER A 573 52.75 -10.46 48.09
CA SER A 573 52.92 -11.52 47.12
C SER A 573 53.94 -11.15 46.03
N SER A 574 53.97 -9.89 45.56
CA SER A 574 54.97 -9.39 44.60
C SER A 574 56.38 -9.39 45.21
N GLN A 575 56.50 -9.10 46.52
CA GLN A 575 57.77 -9.14 47.23
C GLN A 575 58.21 -10.59 47.56
N HIS A 576 57.27 -11.51 47.83
CA HIS A 576 57.53 -12.92 48.06
C HIS A 576 57.81 -13.69 46.75
N ALA A 577 57.18 -13.38 45.62
CA ALA A 577 57.57 -13.97 44.34
C ALA A 577 59.01 -13.67 43.96
N THR A 578 59.55 -12.57 44.42
CA THR A 578 60.98 -12.21 44.30
C THR A 578 61.88 -12.90 45.38
N ARG A 579 61.30 -13.50 46.40
CA ARG A 579 62.09 -14.02 47.52
C ARG A 579 62.05 -15.52 47.80
N ILE A 580 61.03 -16.27 47.30
CA ILE A 580 60.96 -17.71 47.62
C ILE A 580 60.41 -18.51 46.45
N GLY A 581 61.32 -19.30 45.84
CA GLY A 581 60.90 -20.54 45.26
C GLY A 581 60.38 -21.50 46.33
N ASN A 582 59.20 -22.04 46.15
CA ASN A 582 58.63 -23.20 46.82
C ASN A 582 58.44 -23.18 48.37
N ARG A 583 57.22 -22.76 48.81
CA ARG A 583 56.50 -23.43 49.91
C ARG A 583 55.02 -23.23 49.88
N PRO A 584 54.15 -24.28 50.00
CA PRO A 584 52.69 -24.12 50.00
C PRO A 584 52.26 -23.54 51.39
N LEU A 585 51.48 -22.45 51.32
CA LEU A 585 50.88 -21.84 52.52
C LEU A 585 49.50 -22.43 52.80
N ARG A 586 49.21 -22.74 54.06
CA ARG A 586 47.89 -23.18 54.55
C ARG A 586 46.89 -22.02 54.51
N PRO A 587 45.59 -22.29 54.16
CA PRO A 587 44.58 -21.25 54.08
C PRO A 587 44.24 -20.68 55.49
N ALA A 588 44.18 -19.36 55.56
CA ALA A 588 43.65 -18.63 56.73
C ALA A 588 42.10 -18.61 56.70
N PRO A 589 41.42 -18.53 57.86
CA PRO A 589 39.96 -18.50 57.92
C PRO A 589 39.43 -17.27 57.23
N GLY A 590 38.46 -17.49 56.31
CA GLY A 590 37.94 -16.50 55.41
C GLY A 590 37.23 -15.32 56.10
N PRO A 591 37.36 -14.10 55.54
CA PRO A 591 36.57 -12.96 55.96
C PRO A 591 35.13 -13.08 55.36
N ALA A 592 34.19 -12.50 56.08
CA ALA A 592 32.81 -12.42 55.71
C ALA A 592 32.69 -11.76 54.32
N THR A 593 31.99 -12.44 53.40
CA THR A 593 31.76 -11.99 52.05
C THR A 593 30.87 -10.74 52.02
N CYS A 594 31.46 -9.56 51.89
CA CYS A 594 30.74 -8.36 51.44
C CYS A 594 30.55 -8.42 49.92
N VAL A 595 29.52 -9.08 49.48
CA VAL A 595 29.09 -9.02 48.08
C VAL A 595 28.13 -7.83 47.93
N VAL A 596 28.58 -6.80 47.26
CA VAL A 596 27.73 -5.67 46.90
C VAL A 596 26.74 -6.14 45.83
N ARG A 597 25.48 -6.23 46.16
CA ARG A 597 24.42 -6.59 45.22
C ARG A 597 24.01 -5.35 44.44
N ALA A 598 24.15 -5.38 43.14
CA ALA A 598 23.64 -4.30 42.28
C ALA A 598 22.12 -4.18 42.45
N PRO A 599 21.57 -2.99 42.63
CA PRO A 599 20.12 -2.79 42.72
C PRO A 599 19.46 -3.13 41.40
N GLY A 600 18.44 -3.99 41.44
CA GLY A 600 17.43 -4.11 40.39
C GLY A 600 17.79 -4.92 39.15
N THR A 601 17.68 -6.25 39.29
CA THR A 601 17.43 -7.14 38.15
C THR A 601 16.36 -8.15 38.54
N GLU A 602 15.16 -7.68 38.86
CA GLU A 602 13.95 -8.47 38.82
C GLU A 602 13.07 -7.83 37.75
N GLY A 603 12.84 -8.56 36.62
CA GLY A 603 11.99 -8.19 35.51
C GLY A 603 12.27 -9.09 34.33
#